data_2447a49a6ad77938a00d8fd5a492f395
#
_entry.id   2447a49a6ad77938a00d8fd5a492f395
#
_cell.length_a   1.000
_cell.length_b   1.000
_cell.length_c   1.000
_cell.angle_alpha   90.00
_cell.angle_beta   90.00
_cell.angle_gamma   90.00
#
_symmetry.space_group_name_H-M   'P 1'
#
loop_
_entity.id
_entity.type
_entity.pdbx_description
1 polymer ?
#
loop_
_entity_poly.entity_id
_entity_poly.type
_entity_poly.pdbx_seq_one_letter_code
_entity_poly.pdbx_strand_id
1 'polypeptide(L)'
;QGSPLAIGHGNGEMYLGSDAIALAPFTDTITYLEEGDWAVLHRSGVTIYDRAGAAVERPMVRSVASSLLVDKGNHRHFMAKEIHEQPEVISHTLAHYIDMAAGRIAFPDLGVDLAAISRVTLSACGTAYYAGLVGKYWIERYARLPVEIDVASEMRYREAPLPQGGLALFVSQSGETADTLATLRYAKAQGQRVASIVNVRTSTIARESDAALPTLAGPEIGVASTKAFTCQLAVLACLAIALGRARGVIDAHRLVHALANEGDALAAHEYALARIRRGAGGEQQNSAAGYDLRIEIARCLGLLVGVARLAARFEPVDD
;
A
#
# COMPACT_ATOMS: atom_id res chain seq x y z
N GLN A 1 -14.79 -6.25 -17.67
CA GLN A 1 -13.38 -5.95 -17.86
C GLN A 1 -12.89 -5.06 -16.72
N GLY A 2 -11.74 -5.40 -16.11
CA GLY A 2 -11.11 -4.57 -15.09
C GLY A 2 -11.62 -4.72 -13.66
N SER A 3 -12.67 -5.51 -13.39
CA SER A 3 -13.08 -5.79 -12.02
C SER A 3 -12.55 -7.15 -11.59
N PRO A 4 -11.81 -7.24 -10.48
CA PRO A 4 -11.33 -8.52 -9.97
C PRO A 4 -12.52 -9.40 -9.58
N LEU A 5 -12.37 -10.71 -9.83
CA LEU A 5 -13.39 -11.69 -9.49
C LEU A 5 -12.70 -12.93 -8.94
N ALA A 6 -13.16 -13.37 -7.76
CA ALA A 6 -12.70 -14.58 -7.10
C ALA A 6 -13.87 -15.55 -6.91
N ILE A 7 -13.59 -16.84 -7.13
CA ILE A 7 -14.55 -17.93 -6.92
C ILE A 7 -14.11 -18.71 -5.70
N GLY A 8 -14.99 -18.83 -4.72
CA GLY A 8 -14.79 -19.65 -3.53
C GLY A 8 -15.40 -21.04 -3.70
N HIS A 9 -14.64 -22.06 -3.38
CA HIS A 9 -15.07 -23.46 -3.46
C HIS A 9 -15.52 -23.93 -2.07
N GLY A 10 -16.80 -24.24 -1.95
CA GLY A 10 -17.41 -24.78 -0.73
C GLY A 10 -17.83 -26.24 -0.88
N ASN A 11 -18.38 -26.82 0.17
CA ASN A 11 -18.89 -28.18 0.15
C ASN A 11 -20.36 -28.20 -0.31
N GLY A 12 -20.59 -28.50 -1.59
CA GLY A 12 -21.92 -28.50 -2.18
C GLY A 12 -22.49 -27.11 -2.50
N GLU A 13 -21.63 -26.10 -2.49
CA GLU A 13 -21.95 -24.71 -2.83
C GLU A 13 -20.72 -23.96 -3.35
N MET A 14 -20.97 -22.93 -4.15
CA MET A 14 -19.91 -22.09 -4.69
C MET A 14 -20.22 -20.64 -4.35
N TYR A 15 -19.16 -19.86 -4.11
CA TYR A 15 -19.23 -18.47 -3.72
C TYR A 15 -18.57 -17.57 -4.76
N LEU A 16 -19.01 -16.33 -4.82
CA LEU A 16 -18.46 -15.32 -5.72
C LEU A 16 -18.20 -14.03 -4.94
N GLY A 17 -17.03 -13.45 -5.11
CA GLY A 17 -16.64 -12.21 -4.47
C GLY A 17 -15.59 -11.44 -5.27
N SER A 18 -15.37 -10.19 -4.89
CA SER A 18 -14.32 -9.35 -5.49
C SER A 18 -12.92 -9.78 -5.09
N ASP A 19 -12.77 -10.41 -3.91
CA ASP A 19 -11.49 -10.81 -3.35
C ASP A 19 -11.66 -11.97 -2.35
N ALA A 20 -10.54 -12.55 -1.91
CA ALA A 20 -10.52 -13.65 -0.96
C ALA A 20 -11.01 -13.26 0.44
N ILE A 21 -10.92 -11.99 0.84
CA ILE A 21 -11.36 -11.53 2.17
C ILE A 21 -12.88 -11.58 2.25
N ALA A 22 -13.58 -11.19 1.17
CA ALA A 22 -15.03 -11.28 1.08
C ALA A 22 -15.53 -12.74 1.18
N LEU A 23 -14.71 -13.70 0.75
CA LEU A 23 -15.02 -15.12 0.74
C LEU A 23 -14.53 -15.87 2.00
N ALA A 24 -13.65 -15.28 2.78
CA ALA A 24 -13.04 -15.89 3.96
C ALA A 24 -14.03 -16.45 5.02
N PRO A 25 -15.22 -15.87 5.25
CA PRO A 25 -16.22 -16.44 6.14
C PRO A 25 -16.81 -17.78 5.67
N PHE A 26 -16.66 -18.10 4.38
CA PHE A 26 -17.33 -19.23 3.74
C PHE A 26 -16.37 -20.34 3.30
N THR A 27 -15.16 -19.96 2.84
CA THR A 27 -14.17 -20.92 2.34
C THR A 27 -12.76 -20.32 2.34
N ASP A 28 -11.75 -21.18 2.42
CA ASP A 28 -10.34 -20.82 2.25
C ASP A 28 -9.79 -21.22 0.86
N THR A 29 -10.59 -21.90 0.06
CA THR A 29 -10.17 -22.40 -1.25
C THR A 29 -10.72 -21.51 -2.35
N ILE A 30 -9.82 -20.81 -3.04
CA ILE A 30 -10.15 -19.71 -3.94
C ILE A 30 -9.55 -19.96 -5.33
N THR A 31 -10.30 -19.63 -6.38
CA THR A 31 -9.80 -19.47 -7.75
C THR A 31 -9.97 -18.04 -8.21
N TYR A 32 -8.87 -17.40 -8.63
CA TYR A 32 -8.92 -16.07 -9.23
C TYR A 32 -9.11 -16.18 -10.74
N LEU A 33 -10.01 -15.37 -11.28
CA LEU A 33 -10.18 -15.25 -12.72
C LEU A 33 -9.13 -14.30 -13.31
N GLU A 34 -8.71 -14.58 -14.54
CA GLU A 34 -7.86 -13.68 -15.32
C GLU A 34 -8.69 -12.68 -16.12
N GLU A 35 -8.02 -11.64 -16.65
CA GLU A 35 -8.68 -10.59 -17.42
C GLU A 35 -9.34 -11.13 -18.68
N GLY A 36 -10.65 -10.99 -18.74
CA GLY A 36 -11.47 -11.48 -19.85
C GLY A 36 -12.07 -12.86 -19.63
N ASP A 37 -11.75 -13.54 -18.52
CA ASP A 37 -12.42 -14.77 -18.14
C ASP A 37 -13.89 -14.51 -17.76
N TRP A 38 -14.71 -15.51 -17.97
CA TRP A 38 -16.06 -15.61 -17.45
C TRP A 38 -16.32 -17.04 -16.97
N ALA A 39 -17.25 -17.21 -16.04
CA ALA A 39 -17.48 -18.51 -15.42
C ALA A 39 -18.96 -18.82 -15.27
N VAL A 40 -19.28 -20.11 -15.32
CA VAL A 40 -20.59 -20.65 -14.98
C VAL A 40 -20.47 -21.43 -13.68
N LEU A 41 -21.18 -20.97 -12.63
CA LEU A 41 -21.18 -21.60 -11.33
C LEU A 41 -22.39 -22.50 -11.18
N HIS A 42 -22.16 -23.71 -10.71
CA HIS A 42 -23.16 -24.68 -10.27
C HIS A 42 -22.92 -25.03 -8.80
N ARG A 43 -23.90 -25.60 -8.13
CA ARG A 43 -23.70 -26.07 -6.74
C ARG A 43 -22.54 -27.06 -6.58
N SER A 44 -22.28 -27.85 -7.60
CA SER A 44 -21.28 -28.92 -7.61
C SER A 44 -19.92 -28.50 -8.16
N GLY A 45 -19.76 -27.28 -8.68
CA GLY A 45 -18.51 -26.84 -9.27
C GLY A 45 -18.63 -25.63 -10.19
N VAL A 46 -17.54 -25.34 -10.88
CA VAL A 46 -17.43 -24.18 -11.79
C VAL A 46 -16.80 -24.61 -13.10
N THR A 47 -17.26 -24.01 -14.19
CA THR A 47 -16.57 -24.06 -15.50
C THR A 47 -16.14 -22.66 -15.86
N ILE A 48 -14.86 -22.47 -16.12
CA ILE A 48 -14.25 -21.18 -16.47
C ILE A 48 -13.94 -21.18 -17.96
N TYR A 49 -14.21 -20.07 -18.59
CA TYR A 49 -13.95 -19.85 -20.01
C TYR A 49 -13.11 -18.58 -20.17
N ASP A 50 -12.18 -18.61 -21.11
CA ASP A 50 -11.40 -17.44 -21.51
C ASP A 50 -12.21 -16.46 -22.37
N ARG A 51 -11.58 -15.37 -22.80
CA ARG A 51 -12.17 -14.37 -23.70
C ARG A 51 -12.64 -14.94 -25.02
N ALA A 52 -12.01 -16.01 -25.51
CA ALA A 52 -12.38 -16.67 -26.77
C ALA A 52 -13.53 -17.67 -26.58
N GLY A 53 -13.96 -17.93 -25.36
CA GLY A 53 -14.99 -18.90 -25.02
C GLY A 53 -14.47 -20.33 -24.92
N ALA A 54 -13.15 -20.54 -24.90
CA ALA A 54 -12.56 -21.85 -24.64
C ALA A 54 -12.59 -22.15 -23.13
N ALA A 55 -12.95 -23.39 -22.76
CA ALA A 55 -12.88 -23.82 -21.37
C ALA A 55 -11.41 -23.87 -20.92
N VAL A 56 -11.13 -23.24 -19.78
CA VAL A 56 -9.78 -23.14 -19.20
C VAL A 56 -9.77 -23.56 -17.75
N GLU A 57 -8.64 -24.07 -17.29
CA GLU A 57 -8.41 -24.32 -15.88
C GLU A 57 -7.62 -23.16 -15.25
N ARG A 58 -8.05 -22.73 -14.07
CA ARG A 58 -7.33 -21.75 -13.25
C ARG A 58 -6.91 -22.40 -11.94
N PRO A 59 -5.72 -22.06 -11.40
CA PRO A 59 -5.24 -22.68 -10.18
C PRO A 59 -6.14 -22.36 -8.98
N MET A 60 -6.47 -23.40 -8.21
CA MET A 60 -7.03 -23.24 -6.89
C MET A 60 -5.91 -22.92 -5.91
N VAL A 61 -6.06 -21.86 -5.15
CA VAL A 61 -5.11 -21.43 -4.12
C VAL A 61 -5.79 -21.43 -2.76
N ARG A 62 -5.03 -21.78 -1.72
CA ARG A 62 -5.51 -21.67 -0.37
C ARG A 62 -5.27 -20.24 0.14
N SER A 63 -6.35 -19.55 0.46
CA SER A 63 -6.27 -18.19 1.01
C SER A 63 -5.75 -18.24 2.44
N VAL A 64 -4.83 -17.34 2.77
CA VAL A 64 -4.39 -17.10 4.15
C VAL A 64 -5.38 -16.23 4.94
N ALA A 65 -6.37 -15.65 4.26
CA ALA A 65 -7.47 -14.95 4.93
C ALA A 65 -8.33 -15.97 5.67
N SER A 66 -8.32 -15.92 7.00
CA SER A 66 -9.17 -16.75 7.84
C SER A 66 -10.33 -15.94 8.40
N SER A 67 -11.44 -16.62 8.72
CA SER A 67 -12.59 -15.99 9.38
C SER A 67 -12.21 -15.33 10.72
N LEU A 68 -11.17 -15.83 11.41
CA LEU A 68 -10.67 -15.24 12.65
C LEU A 68 -10.02 -13.86 12.43
N LEU A 69 -9.40 -13.63 11.28
CA LEU A 69 -8.82 -12.32 10.95
C LEU A 69 -9.90 -11.28 10.62
N VAL A 70 -11.11 -11.72 10.30
CA VAL A 70 -12.28 -10.91 9.94
C VAL A 70 -13.20 -10.68 11.15
N ASP A 71 -12.82 -11.14 12.35
CA ASP A 71 -13.61 -10.92 13.56
C ASP A 71 -13.41 -9.50 14.10
N LYS A 72 -14.50 -8.89 14.60
CA LYS A 72 -14.48 -7.57 15.26
C LYS A 72 -13.83 -7.62 16.65
N GLY A 73 -13.68 -8.79 17.22
CA GLY A 73 -13.24 -8.94 18.61
C GLY A 73 -14.17 -8.17 19.55
N ASN A 74 -13.59 -7.43 20.49
CA ASN A 74 -14.34 -6.63 21.47
C ASN A 74 -14.81 -5.25 20.96
N HIS A 75 -14.68 -4.99 19.66
CA HIS A 75 -15.03 -3.69 19.08
C HIS A 75 -16.45 -3.73 18.46
N ARG A 76 -17.19 -2.64 18.63
CA ARG A 76 -18.51 -2.51 18.03
C ARG A 76 -18.46 -2.44 16.50
N HIS A 77 -17.38 -1.81 15.95
CA HIS A 77 -17.19 -1.57 14.52
C HIS A 77 -15.79 -1.97 14.10
N PHE A 78 -15.63 -2.48 12.87
CA PHE A 78 -14.32 -2.80 12.28
C PHE A 78 -13.38 -1.60 12.28
N MET A 79 -13.87 -0.42 11.92
CA MET A 79 -13.05 0.81 11.95
C MET A 79 -12.44 1.07 13.34
N ALA A 80 -13.20 0.88 14.43
CA ALA A 80 -12.67 1.06 15.77
C ALA A 80 -11.55 0.05 16.08
N LYS A 81 -11.74 -1.22 15.71
CA LYS A 81 -10.70 -2.26 15.80
C LYS A 81 -9.45 -1.85 15.02
N GLU A 82 -9.61 -1.50 13.76
CA GLU A 82 -8.53 -1.16 12.83
C GLU A 82 -7.74 0.08 13.25
N ILE A 83 -8.40 1.06 13.87
CA ILE A 83 -7.74 2.22 14.48
C ILE A 83 -6.81 1.77 15.61
N HIS A 84 -7.25 0.85 16.48
CA HIS A 84 -6.47 0.36 17.61
C HIS A 84 -5.34 -0.60 17.19
N GLU A 85 -5.46 -1.25 16.04
CA GLU A 85 -4.42 -2.12 15.48
C GLU A 85 -3.23 -1.35 14.88
N GLN A 86 -3.36 -0.05 14.61
CA GLN A 86 -2.32 0.74 13.92
C GLN A 86 -0.92 0.62 14.53
N PRO A 87 -0.70 0.73 15.85
CA PRO A 87 0.64 0.64 16.42
C PRO A 87 1.33 -0.70 16.13
N GLU A 88 0.58 -1.78 16.23
CA GLU A 88 1.08 -3.13 15.99
C GLU A 88 1.44 -3.34 14.52
N VAL A 89 0.52 -3.03 13.60
CA VAL A 89 0.75 -3.27 12.16
C VAL A 89 1.83 -2.35 11.58
N ILE A 90 1.98 -1.12 12.10
CA ILE A 90 3.10 -0.25 11.74
C ILE A 90 4.42 -0.84 12.20
N SER A 91 4.48 -1.36 13.43
CA SER A 91 5.68 -2.03 13.95
C SER A 91 6.07 -3.23 13.08
N HIS A 92 5.09 -4.05 12.66
CA HIS A 92 5.32 -5.16 11.73
C HIS A 92 5.80 -4.69 10.37
N THR A 93 5.18 -3.64 9.82
CA THR A 93 5.59 -3.03 8.54
C THR A 93 7.02 -2.54 8.60
N LEU A 94 7.39 -1.80 9.65
CA LEU A 94 8.75 -1.28 9.84
C LEU A 94 9.77 -2.39 10.05
N ALA A 95 9.46 -3.41 10.86
CA ALA A 95 10.33 -4.55 11.09
C ALA A 95 10.65 -5.33 9.79
N HIS A 96 9.76 -5.26 8.80
CA HIS A 96 10.00 -5.87 7.49
C HIS A 96 11.03 -5.10 6.64
N TYR A 97 11.10 -3.78 6.79
CA TYR A 97 11.98 -2.92 5.97
C TYR A 97 13.23 -2.45 6.69
N ILE A 98 13.31 -2.59 8.01
CA ILE A 98 14.42 -2.08 8.79
C ILE A 98 15.23 -3.24 9.37
N ASP A 99 16.47 -3.37 8.91
CA ASP A 99 17.46 -4.23 9.52
C ASP A 99 18.06 -3.49 10.72
N MET A 100 17.53 -3.80 11.91
CA MET A 100 17.96 -3.18 13.16
C MET A 100 19.41 -3.48 13.53
N ALA A 101 19.94 -4.64 13.13
CA ALA A 101 21.29 -5.04 13.43
C ALA A 101 22.31 -4.31 12.57
N ALA A 102 21.98 -4.10 11.29
CA ALA A 102 22.82 -3.38 10.34
C ALA A 102 22.53 -1.87 10.28
N GLY A 103 21.53 -1.37 11.02
CA GLY A 103 21.13 0.05 11.00
C GLY A 103 20.72 0.58 9.62
N ARG A 104 20.14 -0.28 8.77
CA ARG A 104 19.82 0.07 7.37
C ARG A 104 18.41 -0.29 6.99
N ILE A 105 17.91 0.41 5.98
CA ILE A 105 16.65 0.05 5.33
C ILE A 105 16.96 -0.96 4.22
N ALA A 106 16.29 -2.11 4.27
CA ALA A 106 16.38 -3.18 3.29
C ALA A 106 15.08 -3.24 2.47
N PHE A 107 15.17 -2.87 1.19
CA PHE A 107 14.09 -3.10 0.23
C PHE A 107 14.38 -4.35 -0.61
N PRO A 108 13.35 -5.02 -1.17
CA PRO A 108 13.55 -5.95 -2.26
C PRO A 108 14.22 -5.24 -3.43
N ASP A 109 14.85 -6.00 -4.31
CA ASP A 109 15.42 -5.43 -5.52
C ASP A 109 14.28 -4.77 -6.35
N LEU A 110 14.35 -3.46 -6.49
CA LEU A 110 13.43 -2.70 -7.34
C LEU A 110 13.79 -2.80 -8.83
N GLY A 111 14.87 -3.50 -9.15
CA GLY A 111 15.38 -3.64 -10.51
C GLY A 111 15.90 -2.33 -11.10
N VAL A 112 16.25 -1.37 -10.26
CA VAL A 112 16.79 -0.06 -10.63
C VAL A 112 17.77 0.41 -9.55
N ASP A 113 18.86 1.01 -10.00
CA ASP A 113 19.77 1.70 -9.07
C ASP A 113 19.09 2.93 -8.48
N LEU A 114 18.86 2.92 -7.18
CA LEU A 114 18.19 4.01 -6.46
C LEU A 114 18.94 5.34 -6.58
N ALA A 115 20.26 5.31 -6.73
CA ALA A 115 21.06 6.51 -6.92
C ALA A 115 20.86 7.14 -8.32
N ALA A 116 20.58 6.30 -9.31
CA ALA A 116 20.41 6.71 -10.71
C ALA A 116 18.98 7.18 -11.06
N ILE A 117 17.99 6.97 -10.18
CA ILE A 117 16.62 7.43 -10.42
C ILE A 117 16.61 8.96 -10.59
N SER A 118 16.08 9.44 -11.71
CA SER A 118 15.99 10.87 -12.01
C SER A 118 14.75 11.54 -11.46
N ARG A 119 13.65 10.79 -11.28
CA ARG A 119 12.36 11.26 -10.78
C ARG A 119 11.48 10.08 -10.29
N VAL A 120 10.48 10.38 -9.49
CA VAL A 120 9.39 9.44 -9.17
C VAL A 120 8.08 9.97 -9.75
N THR A 121 7.34 9.12 -10.44
CA THR A 121 5.94 9.38 -10.81
C THR A 121 5.06 8.49 -9.94
N LEU A 122 4.19 9.10 -9.13
CA LEU A 122 3.34 8.40 -8.18
C LEU A 122 1.88 8.49 -8.61
N SER A 123 1.16 7.39 -8.56
CA SER A 123 -0.28 7.38 -8.85
C SER A 123 -1.05 6.45 -7.94
N ALA A 124 -2.22 6.92 -7.50
CA ALA A 124 -3.12 6.21 -6.59
C ALA A 124 -4.52 6.83 -6.62
N CYS A 125 -5.48 6.19 -5.93
CA CYS A 125 -6.81 6.71 -5.68
C CYS A 125 -7.10 6.84 -4.18
N GLY A 126 -8.04 7.72 -3.82
CA GLY A 126 -8.58 7.83 -2.45
C GLY A 126 -7.52 8.16 -1.40
N THR A 127 -7.56 7.44 -0.26
CA THR A 127 -6.60 7.64 0.84
C THR A 127 -5.18 7.28 0.44
N ALA A 128 -4.98 6.30 -0.44
CA ALA A 128 -3.66 5.96 -0.97
C ALA A 128 -3.03 7.12 -1.76
N TYR A 129 -3.83 7.92 -2.48
CA TYR A 129 -3.36 9.14 -3.12
C TYR A 129 -2.87 10.16 -2.08
N TYR A 130 -3.59 10.32 -0.96
CA TYR A 130 -3.14 11.21 0.11
C TYR A 130 -1.88 10.71 0.82
N ALA A 131 -1.71 9.40 0.99
CA ALA A 131 -0.44 8.83 1.45
C ALA A 131 0.69 9.19 0.48
N GLY A 132 0.43 9.06 -0.83
CA GLY A 132 1.36 9.45 -1.88
C GLY A 132 1.73 10.93 -1.86
N LEU A 133 0.77 11.84 -1.56
CA LEU A 133 1.06 13.28 -1.39
C LEU A 133 2.06 13.53 -0.25
N VAL A 134 1.89 12.85 0.88
CA VAL A 134 2.85 12.93 1.98
C VAL A 134 4.21 12.37 1.55
N GLY A 135 4.21 11.20 0.92
CA GLY A 135 5.41 10.56 0.38
C GLY A 135 6.17 11.44 -0.62
N LYS A 136 5.45 12.20 -1.46
CA LYS A 136 6.04 13.21 -2.35
C LYS A 136 6.91 14.19 -1.58
N TYR A 137 6.35 14.83 -0.54
CA TYR A 137 7.09 15.82 0.25
C TYR A 137 8.31 15.20 0.94
N TRP A 138 8.21 13.97 1.43
CA TRP A 138 9.33 13.27 2.06
C TRP A 138 10.44 12.94 1.04
N ILE A 139 10.09 12.39 -0.13
CA ILE A 139 11.07 12.06 -1.18
C ILE A 139 11.74 13.33 -1.69
N GLU A 140 10.99 14.40 -1.97
CA GLU A 140 11.56 15.68 -2.41
C GLU A 140 12.48 16.30 -1.36
N ARG A 141 12.11 16.22 -0.07
CA ARG A 141 12.89 16.78 1.04
C ARG A 141 14.15 15.97 1.31
N TYR A 142 14.00 14.65 1.45
CA TYR A 142 15.08 13.79 1.96
C TYR A 142 15.95 13.21 0.85
N ALA A 143 15.42 12.90 -0.30
CA ALA A 143 16.17 12.39 -1.43
C ALA A 143 16.55 13.45 -2.48
N ARG A 144 16.00 14.66 -2.37
CA ARG A 144 16.15 15.75 -3.37
C ARG A 144 15.81 15.26 -4.78
N LEU A 145 14.77 14.45 -4.87
CA LEU A 145 14.30 13.81 -6.08
C LEU A 145 12.94 14.37 -6.47
N PRO A 146 12.76 14.92 -7.69
CA PRO A 146 11.46 15.43 -8.12
C PRO A 146 10.40 14.34 -8.11
N VAL A 147 9.21 14.63 -7.56
CA VAL A 147 8.08 13.72 -7.54
C VAL A 147 6.87 14.37 -8.21
N GLU A 148 6.36 13.73 -9.23
CA GLU A 148 5.05 14.03 -9.78
C GLU A 148 4.03 13.07 -9.21
N ILE A 149 2.87 13.57 -8.79
CA ILE A 149 1.78 12.72 -8.30
C ILE A 149 0.48 13.08 -9.00
N ASP A 150 -0.25 12.06 -9.41
CA ASP A 150 -1.54 12.21 -10.08
C ASP A 150 -2.57 11.22 -9.54
N VAL A 151 -3.85 11.61 -9.57
CA VAL A 151 -4.94 10.70 -9.25
C VAL A 151 -5.08 9.68 -10.36
N ALA A 152 -5.12 8.40 -10.03
CA ALA A 152 -5.10 7.35 -11.04
C ALA A 152 -6.32 7.39 -11.98
N SER A 153 -7.50 7.82 -11.49
CA SER A 153 -8.69 8.01 -12.33
C SER A 153 -8.50 9.04 -13.44
N GLU A 154 -7.64 10.04 -13.20
CA GLU A 154 -7.34 11.08 -14.20
C GLU A 154 -6.15 10.68 -15.08
N MET A 155 -5.09 10.16 -14.44
CA MET A 155 -3.86 9.78 -15.13
C MET A 155 -4.11 8.73 -16.23
N ARG A 156 -5.04 7.77 -16.00
CA ARG A 156 -5.33 6.72 -16.99
C ARG A 156 -5.85 7.23 -18.34
N TYR A 157 -6.42 8.44 -18.36
CA TYR A 157 -7.00 9.04 -19.57
C TYR A 157 -6.18 10.19 -20.12
N ARG A 158 -5.26 10.74 -19.31
CA ARG A 158 -4.48 11.93 -19.67
C ARG A 158 -3.30 11.63 -20.60
N GLU A 159 -2.90 10.37 -20.71
CA GLU A 159 -1.73 9.96 -21.47
C GLU A 159 -0.48 10.80 -21.11
N ALA A 160 -0.21 10.98 -19.81
CA ALA A 160 0.85 11.82 -19.30
C ALA A 160 2.22 11.38 -19.84
N PRO A 161 3.09 12.31 -20.29
CA PRO A 161 4.42 11.95 -20.74
C PRO A 161 5.25 11.45 -19.55
N LEU A 162 5.90 10.29 -19.73
CA LEU A 162 6.73 9.65 -18.71
C LEU A 162 8.19 9.60 -19.21
N PRO A 163 9.05 10.56 -18.82
CA PRO A 163 10.45 10.57 -19.24
C PRO A 163 11.22 9.36 -18.74
N GLN A 164 12.17 8.88 -19.55
CA GLN A 164 13.03 7.75 -19.23
C GLN A 164 13.87 7.99 -17.95
N GLY A 165 14.27 6.90 -17.26
CA GLY A 165 15.10 6.96 -16.06
C GLY A 165 14.32 7.30 -14.77
N GLY A 166 12.99 7.29 -14.83
CA GLY A 166 12.11 7.44 -13.67
C GLY A 166 11.71 6.12 -13.04
N LEU A 167 11.19 6.21 -11.83
CA LEU A 167 10.47 5.14 -11.13
C LEU A 167 8.98 5.50 -11.10
N ALA A 168 8.12 4.64 -11.64
CA ALA A 168 6.68 4.76 -11.49
C ALA A 168 6.23 3.96 -10.26
N LEU A 169 5.61 4.64 -9.28
CA LEU A 169 5.21 4.07 -8.00
C LEU A 169 3.69 4.12 -7.86
N PHE A 170 3.07 2.97 -7.62
CA PHE A 170 1.63 2.81 -7.48
C PHE A 170 1.26 2.38 -6.07
N VAL A 171 0.28 3.07 -5.45
CA VAL A 171 -0.14 2.75 -4.08
C VAL A 171 -1.59 2.29 -4.09
N SER A 172 -1.84 1.11 -3.52
CA SER A 172 -3.20 0.55 -3.40
C SER A 172 -3.27 -0.39 -2.20
N GLN A 173 -4.30 -0.26 -1.37
CA GLN A 173 -4.53 -1.19 -0.26
C GLN A 173 -4.86 -2.59 -0.79
N SER A 174 -5.89 -2.71 -1.61
CA SER A 174 -6.34 -4.00 -2.17
C SER A 174 -5.42 -4.54 -3.26
N GLY A 175 -4.70 -3.63 -3.96
CA GLY A 175 -3.96 -3.97 -5.17
C GLY A 175 -4.85 -4.36 -6.37
N GLU A 176 -6.15 -4.04 -6.29
CA GLU A 176 -7.15 -4.33 -7.32
C GLU A 176 -7.89 -3.09 -7.81
N THR A 177 -7.44 -1.89 -7.44
CA THR A 177 -8.04 -0.64 -7.87
C THR A 177 -7.89 -0.47 -9.38
N ALA A 178 -9.00 -0.52 -10.12
CA ALA A 178 -9.01 -0.58 -11.58
C ALA A 178 -8.27 0.59 -12.24
N ASP A 179 -8.45 1.82 -11.73
CA ASP A 179 -7.77 2.99 -12.26
C ASP A 179 -6.26 2.95 -12.01
N THR A 180 -5.84 2.53 -10.80
CA THR A 180 -4.44 2.37 -10.45
C THR A 180 -3.77 1.28 -11.29
N LEU A 181 -4.46 0.17 -11.55
CA LEU A 181 -3.97 -0.91 -12.42
C LEU A 181 -3.84 -0.43 -13.87
N ALA A 182 -4.79 0.35 -14.36
CA ALA A 182 -4.73 0.89 -15.72
C ALA A 182 -3.53 1.83 -15.90
N THR A 183 -3.28 2.71 -14.92
CA THR A 183 -2.13 3.63 -14.95
C THR A 183 -0.80 2.90 -14.80
N LEU A 184 -0.74 1.83 -14.01
CA LEU A 184 0.41 0.94 -13.93
C LEU A 184 0.75 0.34 -15.29
N ARG A 185 -0.24 -0.23 -15.97
CA ARG A 185 -0.09 -0.83 -17.30
C ARG A 185 0.34 0.21 -18.34
N TYR A 186 -0.21 1.42 -18.26
CA TYR A 186 0.21 2.54 -19.09
C TYR A 186 1.68 2.87 -18.86
N ALA A 187 2.12 3.05 -17.61
CA ALA A 187 3.51 3.36 -17.29
C ALA A 187 4.47 2.26 -17.77
N LYS A 188 4.08 1.00 -17.62
CA LYS A 188 4.84 -0.16 -18.10
C LYS A 188 4.97 -0.17 -19.63
N ALA A 189 3.89 0.15 -20.36
CA ALA A 189 3.90 0.29 -21.81
C ALA A 189 4.79 1.44 -22.29
N GLN A 190 4.98 2.49 -21.47
CA GLN A 190 5.91 3.59 -21.72
C GLN A 190 7.36 3.27 -21.31
N GLY A 191 7.67 2.01 -20.97
CA GLY A 191 9.01 1.57 -20.61
C GLY A 191 9.49 2.04 -19.24
N GLN A 192 8.56 2.43 -18.34
CA GLN A 192 8.93 2.78 -16.98
C GLN A 192 9.21 1.54 -16.14
N ARG A 193 10.13 1.65 -15.20
CA ARG A 193 10.25 0.70 -14.10
C ARG A 193 9.09 0.95 -13.13
N VAL A 194 8.40 -0.12 -12.76
CA VAL A 194 7.15 -0.05 -12.02
C VAL A 194 7.30 -0.73 -10.65
N ALA A 195 7.10 0.04 -9.59
CA ALA A 195 6.98 -0.50 -8.23
C ALA A 195 5.58 -0.24 -7.67
N SER A 196 5.15 -1.08 -6.73
CA SER A 196 3.87 -0.88 -6.05
C SER A 196 3.99 -1.02 -4.53
N ILE A 197 3.20 -0.24 -3.81
CA ILE A 197 2.98 -0.37 -2.37
C ILE A 197 1.58 -0.95 -2.19
N VAL A 198 1.50 -2.19 -1.71
CA VAL A 198 0.23 -2.94 -1.63
C VAL A 198 0.12 -3.70 -0.31
N ASN A 199 -1.10 -3.90 0.17
CA ASN A 199 -1.33 -4.74 1.34
C ASN A 199 -1.57 -6.21 0.94
N VAL A 200 -2.23 -6.46 -0.19
CA VAL A 200 -2.50 -7.81 -0.70
C VAL A 200 -1.41 -8.22 -1.68
N ARG A 201 -0.48 -9.04 -1.21
CA ARG A 201 0.71 -9.47 -1.97
C ARG A 201 0.40 -10.30 -3.22
N THR A 202 -0.75 -10.95 -3.25
CA THR A 202 -1.21 -11.79 -4.37
C THR A 202 -2.09 -11.03 -5.36
N SER A 203 -2.29 -9.72 -5.14
CA SER A 203 -3.13 -8.88 -5.98
C SER A 203 -2.57 -8.67 -7.39
N THR A 204 -3.43 -8.23 -8.30
CA THR A 204 -3.05 -7.99 -9.71
C THR A 204 -1.98 -6.90 -9.82
N ILE A 205 -2.11 -5.79 -9.09
CA ILE A 205 -1.09 -4.72 -9.06
C ILE A 205 0.25 -5.27 -8.58
N ALA A 206 0.27 -6.12 -7.52
CA ALA A 206 1.50 -6.72 -7.02
C ALA A 206 2.17 -7.62 -8.06
N ARG A 207 1.38 -8.47 -8.73
CA ARG A 207 1.89 -9.41 -9.74
C ARG A 207 2.39 -8.73 -11.01
N GLU A 208 1.76 -7.64 -11.42
CA GLU A 208 2.14 -6.90 -12.63
C GLU A 208 3.24 -5.87 -12.40
N SER A 209 3.55 -5.54 -11.15
CA SER A 209 4.69 -4.68 -10.80
C SER A 209 6.02 -5.42 -10.98
N ASP A 210 7.08 -4.68 -11.30
CA ASP A 210 8.45 -5.22 -11.31
C ASP A 210 8.95 -5.46 -9.89
N ALA A 211 8.43 -4.68 -8.91
CA ALA A 211 8.66 -4.90 -7.49
C ALA A 211 7.42 -4.51 -6.68
N ALA A 212 7.04 -5.34 -5.72
CA ALA A 212 5.94 -5.07 -4.80
C ALA A 212 6.44 -4.87 -3.37
N LEU A 213 6.03 -3.77 -2.75
CA LEU A 213 6.38 -3.38 -1.39
C LEU A 213 5.15 -3.60 -0.49
N PRO A 214 5.11 -4.70 0.30
CA PRO A 214 3.95 -5.00 1.14
C PRO A 214 3.87 -4.07 2.35
N THR A 215 2.64 -3.67 2.71
CA THR A 215 2.39 -2.86 3.92
C THR A 215 2.21 -3.70 5.19
N LEU A 216 1.87 -4.98 5.06
CA LEU A 216 1.65 -5.91 6.17
C LEU A 216 0.58 -5.45 7.19
N ALA A 217 -0.39 -4.63 6.75
CA ALA A 217 -1.45 -4.09 7.60
C ALA A 217 -2.50 -5.14 8.02
N GLY A 218 -2.43 -6.34 7.45
CA GLY A 218 -3.50 -7.34 7.62
C GLY A 218 -4.80 -6.94 6.91
N PRO A 219 -5.88 -7.70 7.08
CA PRO A 219 -7.18 -7.39 6.49
C PRO A 219 -7.73 -6.07 7.02
N GLU A 220 -8.23 -5.21 6.13
CA GLU A 220 -8.94 -3.96 6.45
C GLU A 220 -10.33 -4.04 5.82
N ILE A 221 -11.37 -3.98 6.66
CA ILE A 221 -12.78 -4.19 6.29
C ILE A 221 -13.55 -2.88 6.41
N GLY A 222 -13.10 -1.98 7.26
CA GLY A 222 -13.67 -0.64 7.39
C GLY A 222 -13.66 0.08 6.04
N VAL A 223 -14.77 0.75 5.69
CA VAL A 223 -14.89 1.46 4.40
C VAL A 223 -13.86 2.57 4.28
N ALA A 224 -13.64 3.34 5.33
CA ALA A 224 -12.58 4.33 5.38
C ALA A 224 -11.27 3.67 5.85
N SER A 225 -10.23 3.81 5.05
CA SER A 225 -8.92 3.26 5.38
C SER A 225 -8.29 3.95 6.59
N THR A 226 -7.75 3.16 7.49
CA THR A 226 -7.08 3.61 8.72
C THR A 226 -5.68 3.00 8.82
N LYS A 227 -5.56 1.74 9.24
CA LYS A 227 -4.28 1.06 9.41
C LYS A 227 -3.51 0.84 8.10
N ALA A 228 -4.20 0.59 6.98
CA ALA A 228 -3.54 0.47 5.69
C ALA A 228 -2.92 1.80 5.25
N PHE A 229 -3.62 2.92 5.47
CA PHE A 229 -3.08 4.26 5.19
C PHE A 229 -1.80 4.54 5.99
N THR A 230 -1.81 4.28 7.29
CA THR A 230 -0.62 4.52 8.14
C THR A 230 0.54 3.60 7.80
N CYS A 231 0.28 2.35 7.41
CA CYS A 231 1.31 1.44 6.90
C CYS A 231 1.87 1.89 5.53
N GLN A 232 1.03 2.45 4.64
CA GLN A 232 1.50 3.06 3.39
C GLN A 232 2.46 4.23 3.66
N LEU A 233 2.14 5.08 4.65
CA LEU A 233 3.04 6.15 5.09
C LEU A 233 4.37 5.59 5.61
N ALA A 234 4.35 4.52 6.40
CA ALA A 234 5.56 3.88 6.91
C ALA A 234 6.47 3.38 5.78
N VAL A 235 5.90 2.72 4.76
CA VAL A 235 6.68 2.25 3.60
C VAL A 235 7.22 3.42 2.78
N LEU A 236 6.42 4.47 2.55
CA LEU A 236 6.86 5.68 1.83
C LEU A 236 7.98 6.42 2.56
N ALA A 237 7.93 6.49 3.90
CA ALA A 237 9.00 7.07 4.70
C ALA A 237 10.31 6.26 4.57
N CYS A 238 10.22 4.93 4.68
CA CYS A 238 11.37 4.06 4.45
C CYS A 238 11.95 4.25 3.04
N LEU A 239 11.10 4.35 2.01
CA LEU A 239 11.55 4.56 0.62
C LEU A 239 12.23 5.92 0.45
N ALA A 240 11.68 6.99 1.02
CA ALA A 240 12.28 8.33 0.97
C ALA A 240 13.68 8.36 1.60
N ILE A 241 13.85 7.66 2.73
CA ILE A 241 15.14 7.52 3.41
C ILE A 241 16.12 6.69 2.58
N ALA A 242 15.68 5.55 2.05
CA ALA A 242 16.54 4.69 1.22
C ALA A 242 17.03 5.42 -0.03
N LEU A 243 16.15 6.14 -0.72
CA LEU A 243 16.50 7.00 -1.85
C LEU A 243 17.49 8.10 -1.45
N GLY A 244 17.25 8.77 -0.31
CA GLY A 244 18.14 9.82 0.20
C GLY A 244 19.53 9.32 0.54
N ARG A 245 19.64 8.13 1.15
CA ARG A 245 20.92 7.47 1.43
C ARG A 245 21.64 7.06 0.16
N ALA A 246 20.96 6.37 -0.76
CA ALA A 246 21.56 5.94 -2.02
C ALA A 246 22.13 7.11 -2.84
N ARG A 247 21.49 8.27 -2.76
CA ARG A 247 21.92 9.50 -3.42
C ARG A 247 22.94 10.34 -2.64
N GLY A 248 23.32 9.90 -1.45
CA GLY A 248 24.26 10.64 -0.58
C GLY A 248 23.72 11.97 -0.04
N VAL A 249 22.39 12.15 0.00
CA VAL A 249 21.75 13.38 0.49
C VAL A 249 21.51 13.34 1.99
N ILE A 250 21.27 12.15 2.55
CA ILE A 250 21.06 11.93 3.97
C ILE A 250 22.26 11.18 4.55
N ASP A 251 22.89 11.79 5.54
CA ASP A 251 23.78 11.12 6.49
C ASP A 251 22.99 10.68 7.74
N ALA A 252 23.60 9.86 8.60
CA ALA A 252 22.99 9.37 9.83
C ALA A 252 22.51 10.50 10.74
N HIS A 253 23.24 11.60 10.84
CA HIS A 253 22.90 12.73 11.69
C HIS A 253 21.65 13.47 11.17
N ARG A 254 21.56 13.71 9.88
CA ARG A 254 20.38 14.31 9.23
C ARG A 254 19.13 13.43 9.32
N LEU A 255 19.31 12.10 9.32
CA LEU A 255 18.20 11.16 9.48
C LEU A 255 17.53 11.33 10.86
N VAL A 256 18.32 11.41 11.92
CA VAL A 256 17.81 11.64 13.30
C VAL A 256 17.05 12.97 13.38
N HIS A 257 17.59 14.02 12.78
CA HIS A 257 16.95 15.35 12.75
C HIS A 257 15.68 15.38 11.90
N ALA A 258 15.68 14.69 10.76
CA ALA A 258 14.53 14.65 9.85
C ALA A 258 13.32 13.96 10.48
N LEU A 259 13.57 12.92 11.26
CA LEU A 259 12.52 12.14 11.93
C LEU A 259 12.16 12.71 13.33
N ALA A 260 13.04 13.53 13.92
CA ALA A 260 12.76 14.21 15.18
C ALA A 260 11.87 15.46 15.04
N ASN A 261 11.73 16.01 13.84
CA ASN A 261 10.80 17.10 13.56
C ASN A 261 9.37 16.57 13.39
N GLU A 262 8.79 16.13 14.49
CA GLU A 262 7.40 15.59 14.57
C GLU A 262 6.35 16.57 14.01
N GLY A 263 6.62 17.86 14.01
CA GLY A 263 5.71 18.90 13.54
C GLY A 263 5.36 18.80 12.05
N ASP A 264 6.30 18.41 11.19
CA ASP A 264 6.07 18.37 9.74
C ASP A 264 5.25 17.14 9.29
N ALA A 265 5.47 16.00 9.95
CA ALA A 265 4.68 14.80 9.69
C ALA A 265 3.24 14.96 10.21
N LEU A 266 3.06 15.64 11.36
CA LEU A 266 1.75 15.98 11.88
C LEU A 266 1.01 16.99 10.97
N ALA A 267 1.70 18.00 10.46
CA ALA A 267 1.13 19.00 9.55
C ALA A 267 0.70 18.37 8.21
N ALA A 268 1.50 17.45 7.64
CA ALA A 268 1.14 16.72 6.43
C ALA A 268 -0.07 15.80 6.64
N HIS A 269 -0.15 15.16 7.82
CA HIS A 269 -1.30 14.36 8.21
C HIS A 269 -2.56 15.22 8.43
N GLU A 270 -2.45 16.35 9.12
CA GLU A 270 -3.58 17.27 9.29
C GLU A 270 -4.08 17.82 7.95
N TYR A 271 -3.17 18.10 7.02
CA TYR A 271 -3.54 18.50 5.67
C TYR A 271 -4.31 17.41 4.93
N ALA A 272 -3.84 16.14 5.00
CA ALA A 272 -4.51 15.00 4.39
C ALA A 272 -5.91 14.78 5.00
N LEU A 273 -6.03 14.81 6.34
CA LEU A 273 -7.31 14.69 7.03
C LEU A 273 -8.27 15.84 6.74
N ALA A 274 -7.77 17.08 6.64
CA ALA A 274 -8.58 18.25 6.31
C ALA A 274 -9.15 18.18 4.88
N ARG A 275 -8.43 17.54 3.94
CA ARG A 275 -8.94 17.28 2.58
C ARG A 275 -9.95 16.15 2.54
N ILE A 276 -9.71 15.06 3.27
CA ILE A 276 -10.68 13.96 3.42
C ILE A 276 -12.01 14.49 4.00
N ARG A 277 -11.94 15.33 5.03
CA ARG A 277 -13.12 15.95 5.62
C ARG A 277 -13.88 16.86 4.66
N ARG A 278 -13.20 17.61 3.80
CA ARG A 278 -13.84 18.47 2.79
C ARG A 278 -14.47 17.69 1.63
N GLY A 279 -13.92 16.51 1.30
CA GLY A 279 -14.48 15.64 0.27
C GLY A 279 -15.66 14.79 0.73
N ALA A 280 -15.80 14.55 2.03
CA ALA A 280 -16.80 13.64 2.61
C ALA A 280 -18.11 14.30 3.05
N GLY A 281 -18.35 15.59 2.81
CA GLY A 281 -19.62 16.31 2.96
C GLY A 281 -20.55 15.89 4.12
N GLY A 282 -20.04 15.70 5.36
CA GLY A 282 -20.86 15.21 6.47
C GLY A 282 -20.38 15.62 7.85
N GLU A 283 -21.18 16.47 8.51
CA GLU A 283 -20.90 17.13 9.80
C GLU A 283 -21.00 16.27 11.08
N GLN A 284 -21.08 14.94 11.06
CA GLN A 284 -21.55 14.18 12.22
C GLN A 284 -20.65 13.06 12.81
N GLN A 285 -19.33 13.08 12.61
CA GLN A 285 -18.47 12.07 13.31
C GLN A 285 -17.26 12.69 14.02
N ASN A 286 -17.48 13.66 14.85
CA ASN A 286 -16.45 14.63 15.20
C ASN A 286 -16.08 14.68 16.65
N SER A 287 -15.92 13.80 17.54
CA SER A 287 -15.24 14.20 18.77
C SER A 287 -14.31 13.17 19.44
N ALA A 288 -14.63 11.90 19.45
CA ALA A 288 -13.78 10.92 20.14
C ALA A 288 -12.78 10.22 19.20
N ALA A 289 -13.23 9.75 18.03
CA ALA A 289 -12.38 9.01 17.12
C ALA A 289 -11.24 9.85 16.48
N GLY A 290 -11.46 11.16 16.31
CA GLY A 290 -10.44 12.07 15.77
C GLY A 290 -9.31 12.39 16.75
N TYR A 291 -9.58 12.33 18.05
CA TYR A 291 -8.56 12.60 19.08
C TYR A 291 -7.67 11.37 19.30
N ASP A 292 -8.24 10.18 19.34
CA ASP A 292 -7.49 8.91 19.46
C ASP A 292 -6.59 8.68 18.23
N LEU A 293 -7.07 8.99 17.03
CA LEU A 293 -6.29 8.85 15.81
C LEU A 293 -5.04 9.75 15.81
N ARG A 294 -5.14 10.98 16.35
CA ARG A 294 -4.00 11.90 16.47
C ARG A 294 -2.93 11.38 17.41
N ILE A 295 -3.34 10.82 18.55
CA ILE A 295 -2.43 10.25 19.54
C ILE A 295 -1.74 9.01 18.99
N GLU A 296 -2.47 8.15 18.29
CA GLU A 296 -1.91 6.93 17.72
C GLU A 296 -0.94 7.21 16.56
N ILE A 297 -1.25 8.18 15.70
CA ILE A 297 -0.32 8.60 14.64
C ILE A 297 0.93 9.26 15.22
N ALA A 298 0.80 10.09 16.26
CA ALA A 298 1.95 10.65 16.96
C ALA A 298 2.81 9.55 17.62
N ARG A 299 2.18 8.52 18.19
CA ARG A 299 2.89 7.33 18.70
C ARG A 299 3.58 6.55 17.59
N CYS A 300 2.93 6.37 16.45
CA CYS A 300 3.50 5.67 15.30
C CYS A 300 4.68 6.42 14.68
N LEU A 301 4.56 7.75 14.59
CA LEU A 301 5.66 8.61 14.15
C LEU A 301 6.79 8.65 15.20
N GLY A 302 6.45 8.61 16.49
CA GLY A 302 7.42 8.44 17.59
C GLY A 302 8.17 7.12 17.53
N LEU A 303 7.52 6.02 17.11
CA LEU A 303 8.15 4.74 16.83
C LEU A 303 9.11 4.83 15.62
N LEU A 304 8.72 5.49 14.53
CA LEU A 304 9.59 5.77 13.38
C LEU A 304 10.84 6.57 13.81
N VAL A 305 10.66 7.59 14.64
CA VAL A 305 11.75 8.38 15.23
C VAL A 305 12.62 7.53 16.15
N GLY A 306 12.02 6.69 16.98
CA GLY A 306 12.74 5.78 17.87
C GLY A 306 13.62 4.78 17.10
N VAL A 307 13.09 4.19 16.04
CA VAL A 307 13.78 3.26 15.16
C VAL A 307 14.93 3.96 14.42
N ALA A 308 14.72 5.16 13.92
CA ALA A 308 15.76 5.92 13.24
C ALA A 308 16.88 6.37 14.18
N ARG A 309 16.55 6.74 15.43
CA ARG A 309 17.54 7.03 16.48
C ARG A 309 18.37 5.80 16.86
N LEU A 310 17.75 4.61 16.84
CA LEU A 310 18.46 3.37 17.10
C LEU A 310 19.39 3.02 15.93
N ALA A 311 18.91 3.13 14.69
CA ALA A 311 19.70 2.89 13.48
C ALA A 311 20.92 3.83 13.39
N ALA A 312 20.75 5.10 13.78
CA ALA A 312 21.86 6.08 13.80
C ALA A 312 22.93 5.82 14.89
N ARG A 313 22.62 5.02 15.93
CA ARG A 313 23.60 4.64 16.98
C ARG A 313 24.54 3.52 16.57
N PHE A 314 24.22 2.80 15.50
CA PHE A 314 24.97 1.62 15.03
C PHE A 314 25.77 1.86 13.75
N GLU A 315 25.83 3.10 13.23
CA GLU A 315 26.80 3.39 12.17
C GLU A 315 28.22 3.40 12.76
N PRO A 316 29.17 2.62 12.18
CA PRO A 316 30.56 2.75 12.58
C PRO A 316 31.00 4.19 12.29
N VAL A 317 31.60 4.82 13.27
CA VAL A 317 32.37 6.05 13.05
C VAL A 317 33.58 5.57 12.27
N ASP A 318 33.64 5.82 10.97
CA ASP A 318 34.84 5.62 10.19
C ASP A 318 35.89 6.59 10.75
N ASP A 319 36.98 6.00 11.29
CA ASP A 319 38.16 6.69 11.71
C ASP A 319 38.94 7.26 10.51
#